data_820396d64996623dd96f47ed3867ad33
#
_entry.id   820396d64996623dd96f47ed3867ad33
#
_cell.length_a   1.000
_cell.length_b   1.000
_cell.length_c   1.000
_cell.angle_alpha   90.00
_cell.angle_beta   90.00
_cell.angle_gamma   90.00
#
_symmetry.space_group_name_H-M   'P 1'
#
loop_
_entity.id
_entity.type
_entity.pdbx_description
1 polymer ?
#
loop_
_entity_poly.entity_id
_entity_poly.type
_entity_poly.pdbx_seq_one_letter_code
_entity_poly.pdbx_strand_id
1 'polypeptide(L)'
;MSEAIYDEQIAPLLRQAGKLCEQHGLAMVAVVEYGKEARGETRLLPEGAGLAMHMLSMLAASGNNIDRYLLKVIRFCNQERLPLEQSVFLQRYARPTGHKEST
;
A
#
# COMPACT_ATOMS: atom_id res chain seq x y z
N MET A 1 -24.12 5.26 -10.95
CA MET A 1 -23.64 6.19 -11.74
C MET A 1 -22.21 6.13 -11.93
N SER A 2 -21.47 6.59 -11.04
CA SER A 2 -20.03 6.62 -11.16
C SER A 2 -19.43 5.22 -11.17
N GLU A 3 -20.04 4.31 -10.43
CA GLU A 3 -19.55 2.93 -10.43
C GLU A 3 -19.67 2.28 -11.81
N ALA A 4 -20.75 2.56 -12.51
CA ALA A 4 -20.91 2.00 -13.84
C ALA A 4 -19.82 2.52 -14.79
N ILE A 5 -19.50 3.80 -14.68
CA ILE A 5 -18.44 4.38 -15.50
C ILE A 5 -17.11 3.73 -15.14
N TYR A 6 -16.87 3.55 -13.87
CA TYR A 6 -15.62 2.91 -13.43
C TYR A 6 -15.54 1.49 -13.99
N ASP A 7 -16.61 0.71 -13.83
CA ASP A 7 -16.58 -0.69 -14.24
C ASP A 7 -16.44 -0.82 -15.76
N GLU A 8 -17.08 0.06 -16.51
CA GLU A 8 -17.13 -0.08 -17.95
C GLU A 8 -15.97 0.58 -18.66
N GLN A 9 -15.46 1.67 -18.13
CA GLN A 9 -14.48 2.45 -18.86
C GLN A 9 -13.13 2.56 -18.18
N ILE A 10 -13.07 2.55 -16.87
CA ILE A 10 -11.82 2.75 -16.15
C ILE A 10 -11.17 1.43 -15.79
N ALA A 11 -11.93 0.53 -15.17
CA ALA A 11 -11.36 -0.73 -14.71
C ALA A 11 -10.71 -1.54 -15.82
N PRO A 12 -11.29 -1.59 -17.03
CA PRO A 12 -10.62 -2.33 -18.10
C PRO A 12 -9.27 -1.75 -18.46
N LEU A 13 -9.13 -0.42 -18.42
CA LEU A 13 -7.84 0.21 -18.71
C LEU A 13 -6.82 -0.10 -17.62
N LEU A 14 -7.28 -0.11 -16.37
CA LEU A 14 -6.38 -0.46 -15.27
C LEU A 14 -5.95 -1.91 -15.35
N ARG A 15 -6.84 -2.80 -15.72
CA ARG A 15 -6.47 -4.20 -15.89
C ARG A 15 -5.45 -4.37 -17.00
N GLN A 16 -5.62 -3.62 -18.09
CA GLN A 16 -4.67 -3.66 -19.19
C GLN A 16 -3.31 -3.15 -18.75
N ALA A 17 -3.30 -2.03 -18.05
CA ALA A 17 -2.05 -1.50 -17.53
C ALA A 17 -1.40 -2.49 -16.54
N GLY A 18 -2.21 -3.13 -15.72
CA GLY A 18 -1.70 -4.12 -14.77
C GLY A 18 -1.05 -5.30 -15.47
N LYS A 19 -1.64 -5.77 -16.57
CA LYS A 19 -1.05 -6.87 -17.31
C LYS A 19 0.30 -6.48 -17.89
N LEU A 20 0.41 -5.26 -18.39
CA LEU A 20 1.67 -4.80 -18.93
C LEU A 20 2.72 -4.68 -17.83
N CYS A 21 2.32 -4.16 -16.68
CA CYS A 21 3.25 -4.07 -15.55
C CYS A 21 3.72 -5.46 -15.12
N GLU A 22 2.79 -6.40 -15.06
CA GLU A 22 3.13 -7.77 -14.66
C GLU A 22 4.13 -8.39 -15.63
N GLN A 23 3.92 -8.17 -16.92
CA GLN A 23 4.80 -8.72 -17.94
C GLN A 23 6.23 -8.20 -17.79
N HIS A 24 6.38 -7.00 -17.27
CA HIS A 24 7.69 -6.37 -17.16
C HIS A 24 8.20 -6.28 -15.72
N GLY A 25 7.51 -6.95 -14.80
CA GLY A 25 7.96 -6.97 -13.41
C GLY A 25 7.84 -5.63 -12.70
N LEU A 26 6.90 -4.79 -13.12
CA LEU A 26 6.74 -3.45 -12.55
C LEU A 26 5.64 -3.44 -11.49
N ALA A 27 5.85 -2.69 -10.43
CA ALA A 27 4.84 -2.53 -9.39
C ALA A 27 3.83 -1.47 -9.81
N MET A 28 2.58 -1.69 -9.42
CA MET A 28 1.52 -0.75 -9.75
C MET A 28 0.48 -0.74 -8.63
N VAL A 29 0.10 0.45 -8.19
CA VAL A 29 -1.02 0.62 -7.27
C VAL A 29 -1.88 1.74 -7.82
N ALA A 30 -3.15 1.46 -8.03
CA ALA A 30 -4.09 2.45 -8.52
C ALA A 30 -5.35 2.40 -7.68
N VAL A 31 -5.85 3.57 -7.29
CA VAL A 31 -7.08 3.67 -6.52
C VAL A 31 -7.94 4.74 -7.19
N VAL A 32 -9.20 4.40 -7.46
CA VAL A 32 -10.14 5.32 -8.04
C VAL A 32 -11.35 5.41 -7.14
N GLU A 33 -11.68 6.59 -6.69
CA GLU A 33 -12.90 6.81 -5.91
C GLU A 33 -14.02 7.20 -6.85
N TYR A 34 -15.10 6.43 -6.86
CA TYR A 34 -16.23 6.74 -7.69
C TYR A 34 -17.48 7.04 -6.88
N GLY A 35 -17.31 7.22 -5.59
CA GLY A 35 -18.40 7.60 -4.72
C GLY A 35 -17.87 7.74 -3.31
N LYS A 36 -18.74 8.16 -2.40
CA LYS A 36 -18.33 8.32 -1.03
C LYS A 36 -18.06 6.93 -0.45
N GLU A 37 -16.85 6.72 0.00
CA GLU A 37 -16.41 5.44 0.56
C GLU A 37 -16.55 4.28 -0.41
N ALA A 38 -16.61 4.59 -1.70
CA ALA A 38 -16.69 3.58 -2.74
C ALA A 38 -15.53 3.76 -3.69
N ARG A 39 -14.74 2.70 -3.87
CA ARG A 39 -13.55 2.83 -4.70
C ARG A 39 -13.15 1.49 -5.26
N GLY A 40 -12.44 1.57 -6.39
CA GLY A 40 -11.82 0.41 -6.98
C GLY A 40 -10.33 0.46 -6.78
N GLU A 41 -9.71 -0.68 -6.61
CA GLU A 41 -8.28 -0.78 -6.37
C GLU A 41 -7.67 -1.80 -7.30
N THR A 42 -6.48 -1.48 -7.79
CA THR A 42 -5.67 -2.42 -8.56
C THR A 42 -4.30 -2.41 -7.94
N ARG A 43 -3.84 -3.55 -7.49
CA ARG A 43 -2.56 -3.64 -6.81
C ARG A 43 -1.75 -4.79 -7.38
N LEU A 44 -0.49 -4.50 -7.69
CA LEU A 44 0.42 -5.49 -8.23
C LEU A 44 1.77 -5.21 -7.59
N LEU A 45 2.19 -6.10 -6.71
CA LEU A 45 3.45 -5.93 -5.97
C LEU A 45 4.35 -7.12 -6.23
N PRO A 46 5.16 -7.05 -7.27
CA PRO A 46 6.11 -8.13 -7.52
C PRO A 46 7.20 -8.15 -6.45
N GLU A 47 7.89 -9.26 -6.38
CA GLU A 47 9.01 -9.38 -5.46
C GLU A 47 10.00 -8.25 -5.76
N GLY A 48 10.47 -7.59 -4.72
CA GLY A 48 11.38 -6.46 -4.91
C GLY A 48 10.70 -5.12 -5.01
N ALA A 49 9.36 -5.08 -4.92
CA ALA A 49 8.67 -3.80 -4.92
C ALA A 49 9.17 -2.93 -3.77
N GLY A 50 9.30 -1.63 -4.02
CA GLY A 50 9.84 -0.72 -3.05
C GLY A 50 8.90 -0.43 -1.89
N LEU A 51 9.44 0.17 -0.84
CA LEU A 51 8.67 0.47 0.35
C LEU A 51 7.48 1.39 0.03
N ALA A 52 7.69 2.39 -0.82
CA ALA A 52 6.61 3.32 -1.14
C ALA A 52 5.42 2.60 -1.76
N MET A 53 5.68 1.60 -2.61
CA MET A 53 4.60 0.85 -3.23
C MET A 53 3.86 -0.01 -2.21
N HIS A 54 4.60 -0.59 -1.26
CA HIS A 54 3.96 -1.34 -0.19
C HIS A 54 3.12 -0.43 0.69
N MET A 55 3.61 0.79 0.97
CA MET A 55 2.84 1.73 1.77
C MET A 55 1.57 2.17 1.06
N LEU A 56 1.65 2.43 -0.25
CA LEU A 56 0.47 2.79 -1.02
C LEU A 56 -0.56 1.66 -1.00
N SER A 57 -0.08 0.43 -1.14
CA SER A 57 -0.97 -0.72 -1.10
C SER A 57 -1.65 -0.86 0.26
N MET A 58 -0.89 -0.65 1.33
CA MET A 58 -1.46 -0.72 2.67
C MET A 58 -2.44 0.40 2.93
N LEU A 59 -2.14 1.59 2.42
CA LEU A 59 -3.04 2.73 2.56
C LEU A 59 -4.37 2.44 1.85
N ALA A 60 -4.29 1.94 0.63
CA ALA A 60 -5.49 1.59 -0.12
C ALA A 60 -6.31 0.55 0.62
N ALA A 61 -5.66 -0.44 1.22
CA ALA A 61 -6.35 -1.52 1.91
C ALA A 61 -6.95 -1.07 3.25
N SER A 62 -6.53 0.08 3.76
CA SER A 62 -6.99 0.53 5.07
C SER A 62 -8.26 1.37 5.03
N GLY A 63 -8.70 1.73 3.84
CA GLY A 63 -9.87 2.58 3.70
C GLY A 63 -9.63 3.96 4.29
N ASN A 64 -10.55 4.41 5.10
CA ASN A 64 -10.43 5.71 5.74
C ASN A 64 -9.95 5.60 7.18
N ASN A 65 -9.39 4.46 7.56
CA ASN A 65 -8.97 4.22 8.93
C ASN A 65 -7.47 4.46 9.05
N ILE A 66 -7.11 5.60 9.61
CA ILE A 66 -5.71 5.99 9.74
C ILE A 66 -4.97 5.04 10.68
N ASP A 67 -5.59 4.68 11.79
CA ASP A 67 -4.95 3.77 12.74
C ASP A 67 -4.64 2.42 12.10
N ARG A 68 -5.57 1.92 11.30
CA ARG A 68 -5.34 0.65 10.62
C ARG A 68 -4.15 0.74 9.68
N TYR A 69 -4.06 1.86 8.96
CA TYR A 69 -2.93 2.07 8.07
C TYR A 69 -1.61 2.09 8.84
N LEU A 70 -1.57 2.88 9.91
CA LEU A 70 -0.33 2.99 10.69
C LEU A 70 0.08 1.67 11.30
N LEU A 71 -0.88 0.90 11.80
CA LEU A 71 -0.58 -0.42 12.33
C LEU A 71 -0.03 -1.35 11.26
N LYS A 72 -0.59 -1.28 10.06
CA LYS A 72 -0.09 -2.10 8.96
C LYS A 72 1.35 -1.73 8.61
N VAL A 73 1.64 -0.43 8.58
CA VAL A 73 2.99 0.03 8.26
C VAL A 73 3.97 -0.45 9.32
N ILE A 74 3.61 -0.30 10.59
CA ILE A 74 4.48 -0.73 11.68
C ILE A 74 4.75 -2.23 11.61
N ARG A 75 3.71 -3.02 11.40
CA ARG A 75 3.87 -4.47 11.29
C ARG A 75 4.75 -4.85 10.11
N PHE A 76 4.51 -4.19 8.98
CA PHE A 76 5.30 -4.48 7.79
C PHE A 76 6.77 -4.17 8.03
N CYS A 77 7.07 -3.00 8.60
CA CYS A 77 8.44 -2.61 8.85
C CYS A 77 9.10 -3.57 9.83
N ASN A 78 8.37 -4.02 10.84
CA ASN A 78 8.93 -4.97 11.80
C ASN A 78 9.19 -6.32 11.15
N GLN A 79 8.29 -6.78 10.29
CA GLN A 79 8.48 -8.06 9.62
C GLN A 79 9.65 -8.02 8.66
N GLU A 80 9.81 -6.91 7.97
CA GLU A 80 10.89 -6.77 6.99
C GLU A 80 12.14 -6.20 7.60
N ARG A 81 12.11 -5.92 8.89
CA ARG A 81 13.25 -5.37 9.62
C ARG A 81 13.72 -4.04 9.06
N LEU A 82 12.76 -3.24 8.60
CA LEU A 82 13.08 -1.91 8.09
C LEU A 82 13.25 -0.95 9.27
N PRO A 83 14.14 0.04 9.11
CA PRO A 83 14.47 0.92 10.24
C PRO A 83 13.38 1.96 10.50
N LEU A 84 12.57 1.72 11.52
CA LEU A 84 11.61 2.72 11.96
C LEU A 84 12.30 3.85 12.72
N GLU A 85 13.51 3.63 13.17
CA GLU A 85 14.24 4.61 13.93
C GLU A 85 14.49 5.89 13.14
N GLN A 86 14.45 5.79 11.82
CA GLN A 86 14.67 6.97 10.98
C GLN A 86 13.45 7.88 10.92
N SER A 87 12.31 7.40 11.42
CA SER A 87 11.12 8.21 11.44
C SER A 87 10.93 8.81 12.82
N VAL A 88 10.96 10.14 12.90
CA VAL A 88 10.76 10.81 14.18
C VAL A 88 9.42 10.40 14.79
N PHE A 89 8.42 10.21 13.95
CA PHE A 89 7.08 9.88 14.44
C PHE A 89 6.93 8.42 14.80
N LEU A 90 7.47 7.54 13.97
CA LEU A 90 7.23 6.10 14.15
C LEU A 90 8.24 5.41 15.03
N GLN A 91 9.35 6.06 15.35
CA GLN A 91 10.40 5.36 16.11
C GLN A 91 9.90 4.89 17.48
N ARG A 92 8.92 5.58 18.05
CA ARG A 92 8.39 5.16 19.36
C ARG A 92 7.58 3.88 19.26
N TYR A 93 7.26 3.45 18.03
CA TYR A 93 6.51 2.22 17.80
C TYR A 93 7.41 1.10 17.30
N ALA A 94 8.70 1.35 17.24
CA ALA A 94 9.62 0.30 16.81
C ALA A 94 9.60 -0.83 17.84
N ARG A 95 10.06 -2.00 17.39
CA ARG A 95 10.02 -3.16 18.26
C ARG A 95 10.79 -2.88 19.55
N PRO A 96 10.23 -3.26 20.66
CA PRO A 96 10.92 -3.05 21.94
C PRO A 96 12.20 -3.86 22.04
N THR A 97 12.24 -5.01 21.37
CA THR A 97 13.48 -5.70 21.45
C THR A 97 14.35 -5.22 20.39
N GLY A 98 14.58 -4.77 20.11
CA GLY A 98 15.24 -4.31 19.20
C GLY A 98 15.85 -3.15 19.31
N HIS A 99 15.53 -3.14 19.56
CA HIS A 99 15.76 -2.23 19.67
C HIS A 99 16.60 -1.81 20.44
N LYS A 100 16.64 -1.74 20.89
CA LYS A 100 17.29 -1.44 21.54
C LYS A 100 18.23 -1.93 21.87
N GLU A 101 18.38 -2.48 21.56
CA GLU A 101 19.09 -3.11 21.67
C GLU A 101 19.87 -3.01 21.17
N SER A 102 19.90 -2.55 20.66
CA SER A 102 20.50 -2.44 20.23
C SER A 102 21.01 -1.75 20.42
N THR A 103 21.03 -1.53 20.80
CA THR A 103 21.27 -1.10 21.08
C THR A 103 21.54 -0.99 21.09
#